data_6f26aeaccdae39ff448ceaef5c8e811d
#
_entry.id   6f26aeaccdae39ff448ceaef5c8e811d
#
_cell.length_a   1.000
_cell.length_b   1.000
_cell.length_c   1.000
_cell.angle_alpha   90.00
_cell.angle_beta   90.00
_cell.angle_gamma   90.00
#
_symmetry.space_group_name_H-M   'P 1'
#
loop_
_entity.id
_entity.type
_entity.pdbx_description
1 polymer ?
#
loop_
_entity_poly.entity_id
_entity_poly.type
_entity_poly.pdbx_seq_one_letter_code
_entity_poly.pdbx_strand_id
1 'polypeptide(L)'
;MVQDQSLRLPPVFVALDMAQAEVGPMLDRLDGLNLGLKVGMELFYQTGPDFVRQLAARAPVFLDLKLHDIPNTVASAAARIADLGVRLTTVHASGGRAMLEGLAALERPDFRFLAVTVLTSAD
;
A
#
# COMPACT_ATOMS: atom_id res chain seq x y z
N MET A 1 -2.26 26.87 -12.12
CA MET A 1 -2.53 25.80 -11.17
C MET A 1 -1.25 24.99 -10.95
N VAL A 2 -0.89 24.80 -9.72
CA VAL A 2 0.26 24.02 -9.36
C VAL A 2 -0.17 22.55 -9.22
N GLN A 3 0.44 21.67 -10.01
CA GLN A 3 0.21 20.24 -9.86
C GLN A 3 1.08 19.71 -8.72
N ASP A 4 0.50 18.86 -7.90
CA ASP A 4 1.27 18.10 -6.92
C ASP A 4 2.09 17.05 -7.66
N GLN A 5 3.41 17.22 -7.62
CA GLN A 5 4.35 16.32 -8.29
C GLN A 5 4.87 15.21 -7.36
N SER A 6 4.52 15.27 -6.07
CA SER A 6 5.07 14.35 -5.07
C SER A 6 4.46 12.95 -5.15
N LEU A 7 3.17 12.82 -5.53
CA LEU A 7 2.53 11.52 -5.73
C LEU A 7 2.55 11.17 -7.21
N ARG A 8 3.64 10.59 -7.64
CA ARG A 8 3.76 10.06 -9.00
C ARG A 8 3.63 8.56 -8.93
N LEU A 9 2.53 8.06 -9.46
CA LEU A 9 2.28 6.63 -9.52
C LEU A 9 2.70 6.08 -10.88
N PRO A 10 3.31 4.89 -10.91
CA PRO A 10 3.57 4.23 -12.18
C PRO A 10 2.24 3.78 -12.82
N PRO A 11 2.22 3.52 -14.14
CA PRO A 11 1.00 3.11 -14.81
C PRO A 11 0.50 1.73 -14.40
N VAL A 12 1.37 0.88 -13.85
CA VAL A 12 1.04 -0.51 -13.50
C VAL A 12 1.70 -0.85 -12.16
N PHE A 13 0.97 -1.57 -11.32
CA PHE A 13 1.51 -2.24 -10.14
C PHE A 13 1.45 -3.75 -10.36
N VAL A 14 2.58 -4.41 -10.20
CA VAL A 14 2.67 -5.86 -10.29
C VAL A 14 2.37 -6.47 -8.93
N ALA A 15 1.38 -7.36 -8.89
CA ALA A 15 1.01 -8.05 -7.66
C ALA A 15 2.06 -9.13 -7.34
N LEU A 16 2.69 -9.01 -6.18
CA LEU A 16 3.67 -10.00 -5.70
C LEU A 16 2.95 -11.09 -4.92
N ASP A 17 2.06 -11.81 -5.59
CA ASP A 17 1.30 -12.92 -5.00
C ASP A 17 2.11 -14.21 -5.10
N MET A 18 3.23 -14.24 -4.38
CA MET A 18 4.20 -15.34 -4.46
C MET A 18 4.94 -15.49 -3.13
N ALA A 19 5.68 -16.59 -2.99
CA ALA A 19 6.52 -16.77 -1.81
C ALA A 19 7.70 -15.80 -1.83
N GLN A 20 8.19 -15.45 -0.65
CA GLN A 20 9.29 -14.50 -0.50
C GLN A 20 10.50 -14.86 -1.37
N ALA A 21 10.85 -16.15 -1.45
CA ALA A 21 12.00 -16.59 -2.22
C ALA A 21 11.89 -16.29 -3.72
N GLU A 22 10.66 -16.11 -4.22
CA GLU A 22 10.41 -15.86 -5.64
C GLU A 22 10.45 -14.35 -5.97
N VAL A 23 10.42 -13.48 -4.96
CA VAL A 23 10.33 -12.04 -5.18
C VAL A 23 11.60 -11.49 -5.81
N GLY A 24 12.77 -11.86 -5.31
CA GLY A 24 14.04 -11.39 -5.86
C GLY A 24 14.19 -11.67 -7.36
N PRO A 25 14.03 -12.93 -7.80
CA PRO A 25 14.07 -13.23 -9.23
C PRO A 25 13.04 -12.47 -10.06
N MET A 26 11.83 -12.25 -9.52
CA MET A 26 10.82 -11.47 -10.21
C MET A 26 11.26 -10.01 -10.37
N LEU A 27 11.80 -9.40 -9.31
CA LEU A 27 12.30 -8.04 -9.37
C LEU A 27 13.40 -7.88 -10.42
N ASP A 28 14.28 -8.85 -10.54
CA ASP A 28 15.34 -8.82 -11.54
C ASP A 28 14.78 -8.81 -12.96
N ARG A 29 13.67 -9.53 -13.19
CA ARG A 29 12.98 -9.52 -14.49
C ARG A 29 12.31 -8.19 -14.79
N LEU A 30 11.88 -7.47 -13.77
CA LEU A 30 11.14 -6.21 -13.90
C LEU A 30 12.04 -4.99 -13.89
N ASP A 31 13.32 -5.18 -13.69
CA ASP A 31 14.29 -4.10 -13.57
C ASP A 31 14.28 -3.19 -14.81
N GLY A 32 14.33 -1.89 -14.59
CA GLY A 32 14.30 -0.89 -15.65
C GLY A 32 12.92 -0.53 -16.18
N LEU A 33 11.87 -1.23 -15.75
CA LEU A 33 10.50 -0.93 -16.16
C LEU A 33 9.87 0.10 -15.21
N ASN A 34 9.04 0.98 -15.77
CA ASN A 34 8.31 1.98 -14.98
C ASN A 34 7.05 1.35 -14.39
N LEU A 35 7.20 0.67 -13.27
CA LEU A 35 6.10 0.02 -12.59
C LEU A 35 6.29 0.05 -11.08
N GLY A 36 5.22 -0.24 -10.36
CA GLY A 36 5.21 -0.40 -8.92
C GLY A 36 4.99 -1.85 -8.53
N LEU A 37 5.05 -2.10 -7.24
CA LEU A 37 4.90 -3.43 -6.66
C LEU A 37 3.75 -3.41 -5.66
N LYS A 38 2.82 -4.35 -5.79
CA LYS A 38 1.75 -4.51 -4.80
C LYS A 38 2.09 -5.67 -3.88
N VAL A 39 2.11 -5.40 -2.58
CA VAL A 39 2.29 -6.40 -1.53
C VAL A 39 0.95 -6.59 -0.82
N GLY A 40 0.43 -7.80 -0.88
CA GLY A 40 -0.81 -8.16 -0.19
C GLY A 40 -0.55 -8.74 1.20
N MET A 41 -1.63 -9.14 1.87
CA MET A 41 -1.55 -9.62 3.25
C MET A 41 -0.66 -10.84 3.41
N GLU A 42 -0.77 -11.81 2.49
CA GLU A 42 -0.02 -13.06 2.61
C GLU A 42 1.49 -12.81 2.62
N LEU A 43 1.99 -12.06 1.65
CA LEU A 43 3.42 -11.75 1.59
C LEU A 43 3.84 -10.86 2.77
N PHE A 44 3.02 -9.89 3.15
CA PHE A 44 3.33 -9.02 4.28
C PHE A 44 3.45 -9.79 5.59
N TYR A 45 2.51 -10.70 5.86
CA TYR A 45 2.56 -11.51 7.09
C TYR A 45 3.69 -12.54 7.07
N GLN A 46 4.15 -12.94 5.91
CA GLN A 46 5.33 -13.81 5.79
C GLN A 46 6.62 -13.03 6.07
N THR A 47 6.73 -11.81 5.56
CA THR A 47 8.01 -11.09 5.51
C THR A 47 8.17 -10.00 6.55
N GLY A 48 7.07 -9.33 6.92
CA GLY A 48 7.09 -8.23 7.86
C GLY A 48 7.42 -6.87 7.24
N PRO A 49 7.45 -5.81 8.09
CA PRO A 49 7.60 -4.44 7.60
C PRO A 49 8.97 -4.11 7.01
N ASP A 50 10.04 -4.70 7.50
CA ASP A 50 11.39 -4.39 6.99
C ASP A 50 11.55 -4.81 5.52
N PHE A 51 10.96 -5.92 5.13
CA PHE A 51 10.97 -6.36 3.74
C PHE A 51 10.24 -5.36 2.85
N VAL A 52 9.10 -4.86 3.31
CA VAL A 52 8.34 -3.83 2.58
C VAL A 52 9.16 -2.55 2.44
N ARG A 53 9.86 -2.15 3.50
CA ARG A 53 10.73 -0.97 3.44
C ARG A 53 11.84 -1.15 2.40
N GLN A 54 12.42 -2.34 2.31
CA GLN A 54 13.44 -2.65 1.30
C GLN A 54 12.87 -2.57 -0.12
N LEU A 55 11.65 -3.09 -0.33
CA LEU A 55 10.99 -2.98 -1.63
C LEU A 55 10.69 -1.52 -1.98
N ALA A 56 10.24 -0.73 -1.01
CA ALA A 56 9.91 0.68 -1.22
C ALA A 56 11.14 1.51 -1.61
N ALA A 57 12.34 1.08 -1.22
CA ALA A 57 13.57 1.71 -1.65
C ALA A 57 13.92 1.42 -3.13
N ARG A 58 13.33 0.37 -3.71
CA ARG A 58 13.61 -0.04 -5.10
C ARG A 58 12.55 0.43 -6.09
N ALA A 59 11.29 0.51 -5.67
CA ALA A 59 10.18 0.86 -6.55
C ALA A 59 9.00 1.38 -5.72
N PRO A 60 8.06 2.13 -6.33
CA PRO A 60 6.83 2.49 -5.63
C PRO A 60 6.07 1.24 -5.15
N VAL A 61 5.67 1.23 -3.89
CA VAL A 61 4.96 0.11 -3.30
C VAL A 61 3.54 0.49 -2.95
N PHE A 62 2.63 -0.40 -3.27
CA PHE A 62 1.23 -0.39 -2.86
C PHE A 62 1.07 -1.52 -1.83
N LEU A 63 0.85 -1.18 -0.56
CA LEU A 63 0.65 -2.15 0.50
C LEU A 63 -0.86 -2.37 0.69
N ASP A 64 -1.33 -3.53 0.25
CA ASP A 64 -2.76 -3.85 0.19
C ASP A 64 -3.17 -4.70 1.39
N LEU A 65 -3.46 -4.05 2.50
CA LEU A 65 -3.85 -4.72 3.74
C LEU A 65 -5.34 -4.62 4.06
N LYS A 66 -6.08 -3.73 3.36
CA LYS A 66 -7.52 -3.53 3.55
C LYS A 66 -7.88 -3.30 5.03
N LEU A 67 -7.31 -2.23 5.60
CA LEU A 67 -7.46 -1.90 7.01
C LEU A 67 -8.94 -1.70 7.37
N HIS A 68 -9.35 -2.31 8.49
CA HIS A 68 -10.71 -2.19 8.99
C HIS A 68 -10.69 -2.52 10.48
N ASP A 69 -10.85 -1.51 11.31
CA ASP A 69 -10.83 -1.66 12.76
C ASP A 69 -11.44 -0.39 13.37
N ILE A 70 -11.42 -0.28 14.69
CA ILE A 70 -11.85 0.94 15.32
C ILE A 70 -10.96 2.12 14.92
N PRO A 71 -11.48 3.35 14.85
CA PRO A 71 -10.75 4.48 14.25
C PRO A 71 -9.34 4.69 14.78
N ASN A 72 -9.16 4.63 16.09
CA ASN A 72 -7.84 4.87 16.69
C ASN A 72 -6.81 3.81 16.30
N THR A 73 -7.21 2.54 16.26
CA THR A 73 -6.33 1.43 15.88
C THR A 73 -5.90 1.57 14.42
N VAL A 74 -6.85 1.87 13.54
CA VAL A 74 -6.55 2.02 12.12
C VAL A 74 -5.65 3.22 11.88
N ALA A 75 -5.89 4.34 12.55
CA ALA A 75 -5.04 5.54 12.42
C ALA A 75 -3.60 5.25 12.88
N SER A 76 -3.44 4.56 14.00
CA SER A 76 -2.11 4.19 14.50
C SER A 76 -1.38 3.25 13.53
N ALA A 77 -2.08 2.25 13.01
CA ALA A 77 -1.51 1.31 12.04
C ALA A 77 -1.12 2.05 10.74
N ALA A 78 -1.99 2.93 10.25
CA ALA A 78 -1.74 3.68 9.03
C ALA A 78 -0.52 4.60 9.15
N ALA A 79 -0.32 5.22 10.31
CA ALA A 79 0.87 6.04 10.55
C ALA A 79 2.15 5.21 10.43
N ARG A 80 2.14 3.98 10.94
CA ARG A 80 3.28 3.06 10.80
C ARG A 80 3.50 2.64 9.35
N ILE A 81 2.43 2.40 8.62
CA ILE A 81 2.52 2.06 7.20
C ILE A 81 3.15 3.21 6.41
N ALA A 82 2.72 4.45 6.68
CA ALA A 82 3.31 5.62 6.01
C ALA A 82 4.82 5.70 6.24
N ASP A 83 5.29 5.33 7.43
CA ASP A 83 6.71 5.38 7.76
C ASP A 83 7.54 4.32 7.02
N LEU A 84 6.89 3.34 6.38
CA LEU A 84 7.60 2.33 5.58
C LEU A 84 8.04 2.87 4.20
N GLY A 85 7.51 4.03 3.80
CA GLY A 85 7.83 4.61 2.50
C GLY A 85 6.95 4.13 1.37
N VAL A 86 5.86 3.43 1.66
CA VAL A 86 4.91 3.01 0.62
C VAL A 86 4.12 4.21 0.09
N ARG A 87 3.59 4.11 -1.12
CA ARG A 87 2.83 5.17 -1.77
C ARG A 87 1.34 5.05 -1.56
N LEU A 88 0.84 3.82 -1.49
CA LEU A 88 -0.59 3.53 -1.38
C LEU A 88 -0.82 2.45 -0.34
N THR A 89 -1.94 2.56 0.36
CA THR A 89 -2.48 1.46 1.16
C THR A 89 -3.99 1.46 1.06
N THR A 90 -4.63 0.35 1.36
CA THR A 90 -6.07 0.18 1.24
C THR A 90 -6.76 0.15 2.59
N VAL A 91 -7.99 0.62 2.59
CA VAL A 91 -8.87 0.59 3.76
C VAL A 91 -10.26 0.19 3.29
N HIS A 92 -11.08 -0.36 4.17
CA HIS A 92 -12.48 -0.63 3.84
C HIS A 92 -13.32 0.63 4.03
N ALA A 93 -14.05 1.03 2.99
CA ALA A 93 -14.98 2.15 3.08
C ALA A 93 -16.08 1.89 4.13
N SER A 94 -16.45 0.62 4.31
CA SER A 94 -17.45 0.20 5.30
C SER A 94 -17.01 0.40 6.75
N GLY A 95 -15.75 0.79 6.99
CA GLY A 95 -15.26 1.11 8.33
C GLY A 95 -15.93 2.32 8.99
N GLY A 96 -16.61 3.14 8.19
CA GLY A 96 -17.42 4.25 8.69
C GLY A 96 -16.68 5.59 8.64
N ARG A 97 -17.46 6.66 8.81
CA ARG A 97 -16.99 8.03 8.65
C ARG A 97 -15.82 8.36 9.59
N ALA A 98 -15.94 8.00 10.88
CA ALA A 98 -14.91 8.34 11.85
C ALA A 98 -13.55 7.71 11.51
N MET A 99 -13.57 6.46 11.05
CA MET A 99 -12.35 5.79 10.61
C MET A 99 -11.74 6.49 9.40
N LEU A 100 -12.56 6.80 8.41
CA LEU A 100 -12.09 7.44 7.17
C LEU A 100 -11.58 8.86 7.40
N GLU A 101 -12.25 9.65 8.25
CA GLU A 101 -11.80 11.00 8.58
C GLU A 101 -10.46 10.99 9.30
N GLY A 102 -10.26 10.04 10.22
CA GLY A 102 -8.99 9.88 10.91
C GLY A 102 -7.86 9.54 9.96
N LEU A 103 -8.14 8.72 8.94
CA LEU A 103 -7.16 8.37 7.91
C LEU A 103 -6.87 9.54 6.97
N ALA A 104 -7.89 10.30 6.57
CA ALA A 104 -7.70 11.44 5.69
C ALA A 104 -6.72 12.44 6.26
N ALA A 105 -6.71 12.62 7.58
CA ALA A 105 -5.79 13.52 8.27
C ALA A 105 -4.33 13.04 8.18
N LEU A 106 -4.09 11.77 7.86
CA LEU A 106 -2.75 11.19 7.76
C LEU A 106 -2.21 11.18 6.34
N GLU A 107 -3.00 11.55 5.34
CA GLU A 107 -2.50 11.60 3.97
C GLU A 107 -1.39 12.63 3.83
N ARG A 108 -0.38 12.26 3.06
CA ARG A 108 0.76 13.11 2.72
C ARG A 108 0.81 13.25 1.20
N PRO A 109 1.56 14.23 0.67
CA PRO A 109 1.70 14.36 -0.79
C PRO A 109 2.13 13.06 -1.49
N ASP A 110 2.94 12.23 -0.82
CA ASP A 110 3.49 11.00 -1.36
C ASP A 110 2.85 9.73 -0.78
N PHE A 111 1.75 9.85 -0.01
CA PHE A 111 1.10 8.70 0.61
C PHE A 111 -0.41 8.89 0.62
N ARG A 112 -1.16 7.98 0.01
CA ARG A 112 -2.61 8.06 -0.15
C ARG A 112 -3.29 6.75 0.23
N PHE A 113 -4.57 6.87 0.61
CA PHE A 113 -5.42 5.72 0.88
C PHE A 113 -6.34 5.46 -0.31
N LEU A 114 -6.56 4.16 -0.59
CA LEU A 114 -7.60 3.71 -1.52
C LEU A 114 -8.69 3.03 -0.70
N ALA A 115 -9.92 3.50 -0.85
CA ALA A 115 -11.05 2.93 -0.11
C ALA A 115 -11.70 1.83 -0.93
N VAL A 116 -11.68 0.61 -0.38
CA VAL A 116 -12.36 -0.54 -0.98
C VAL A 116 -13.85 -0.43 -0.64
N THR A 117 -14.68 -0.31 -1.67
CA THR A 117 -16.13 -0.21 -1.50
C THR A 117 -16.77 -1.59 -1.40
N VAL A 118 -16.45 -2.47 -2.36
CA VAL A 118 -16.94 -3.84 -2.43
C VAL A 118 -15.80 -4.74 -2.84
N LEU A 119 -15.65 -5.87 -2.17
CA LEU A 119 -14.64 -6.87 -2.56
C LEU A 119 -15.03 -7.50 -3.90
N THR A 120 -14.02 -7.83 -4.72
CA THR A 120 -14.25 -8.42 -6.04
C THR A 120 -14.94 -9.78 -5.97
N SER A 121 -14.81 -10.49 -4.84
CA SER A 121 -15.46 -11.77 -4.59
C SER A 121 -16.87 -11.65 -4.02
N ALA A 122 -17.34 -10.43 -3.68
CA ALA A 122 -18.67 -10.22 -3.12
C ALA A 122 -19.74 -10.27 -4.21
N ASP A 123 -20.89 -10.82 -3.86
CA ASP A 123 -22.07 -10.85 -4.74
C ASP A 123 -22.77 -9.49 -4.77
#